data_2193e8ce8eed375f68d43ec691371662
#
_entry.id   2193e8ce8eed375f68d43ec691371662
#
_cell.length_a   1.000
_cell.length_b   1.000
_cell.length_c   1.000
_cell.angle_alpha   90.00
_cell.angle_beta   90.00
_cell.angle_gamma   90.00
#
_symmetry.space_group_name_H-M   'P 1'
#
loop_
_entity.id
_entity.type
_entity.pdbx_description
1 polymer ?
#
loop_
_entity_poly.entity_id
_entity_poly.type
_entity_poly.pdbx_seq_one_letter_code
_entity_poly.pdbx_strand_id
1 'polypeptide(L)'
;MPVIAPSILSADFANLERDIHNIEANGADWVHVDVMDGIFVPNISIGIPVVKALRPVTSLPLDVHLIIDRPIRYAEEFIKAGADWLTIHLESDQPQNTLACLDKIRAMGCKAAISLKPKTPAEAAIPYLAKCDMVLVMTVEPGFGAQKFMADMMPKVKKIRQMLDEVNPACIIEVDGGVDAVTYRTCRENGAEALVTGSAYFKAADRAAFVKTLRA
;
A
#
# COMPACT_ATOMS: atom_id res chain seq x y z
N MET A 1 -9.56 -14.64 -2.95
CA MET A 1 -10.03 -13.42 -3.64
C MET A 1 -9.04 -12.31 -3.32
N PRO A 2 -8.74 -11.39 -4.25
CA PRO A 2 -7.83 -10.29 -3.97
C PRO A 2 -8.41 -9.34 -2.92
N VAL A 3 -7.53 -8.76 -2.12
CA VAL A 3 -7.84 -7.64 -1.23
C VAL A 3 -7.99 -6.36 -2.06
N ILE A 4 -9.03 -5.58 -1.82
CA ILE A 4 -9.27 -4.30 -2.48
C ILE A 4 -9.07 -3.19 -1.44
N ALA A 5 -8.09 -2.32 -1.71
CA ALA A 5 -7.63 -1.26 -0.82
C ALA A 5 -7.79 0.12 -1.49
N PRO A 6 -8.94 0.80 -1.37
CA PRO A 6 -9.08 2.17 -1.89
C PRO A 6 -8.15 3.14 -1.17
N SER A 7 -7.30 3.86 -1.96
CA SER A 7 -6.42 4.90 -1.41
C SER A 7 -7.18 6.21 -1.19
N ILE A 8 -7.22 6.65 0.06
CA ILE A 8 -7.84 7.92 0.44
C ILE A 8 -7.08 9.16 -0.05
N LEU A 9 -5.93 8.99 -0.67
CA LEU A 9 -5.25 10.08 -1.39
C LEU A 9 -6.15 10.69 -2.49
N SER A 10 -7.12 9.91 -3.00
CA SER A 10 -8.10 10.34 -3.99
C SER A 10 -9.47 10.71 -3.39
N ALA A 11 -9.63 10.65 -2.07
CA ALA A 11 -10.86 10.99 -1.37
C ALA A 11 -11.05 12.51 -1.23
N ASP A 12 -12.23 12.91 -0.78
CA ASP A 12 -12.50 14.28 -0.36
C ASP A 12 -11.97 14.49 1.08
N PHE A 13 -10.83 15.14 1.22
CA PHE A 13 -10.18 15.37 2.52
C PHE A 13 -11.02 16.21 3.49
N ALA A 14 -11.96 17.01 2.97
CA ALA A 14 -12.89 17.75 3.80
C ALA A 14 -14.02 16.87 4.38
N ASN A 15 -14.19 15.64 3.87
CA ASN A 15 -15.25 14.70 4.24
C ASN A 15 -14.75 13.25 4.32
N LEU A 16 -13.57 13.03 4.91
CA LEU A 16 -12.93 11.71 4.96
C LEU A 16 -13.82 10.65 5.64
N GLU A 17 -14.49 10.96 6.75
CA GLU A 17 -15.39 10.03 7.42
C GLU A 17 -16.47 9.48 6.48
N ARG A 18 -17.12 10.36 5.73
CA ARG A 18 -18.12 9.95 4.72
C ARG A 18 -17.51 9.00 3.68
N ASP A 19 -16.32 9.31 3.20
CA ASP A 19 -15.66 8.52 2.16
C ASP A 19 -15.17 7.17 2.71
N ILE A 20 -14.72 7.09 3.96
CA ILE A 20 -14.41 5.84 4.66
C ILE A 20 -15.67 4.96 4.79
N HIS A 21 -16.78 5.50 5.26
CA HIS A 21 -18.03 4.75 5.35
C HIS A 21 -18.50 4.25 3.97
N ASN A 22 -18.26 5.03 2.91
CA ASN A 22 -18.52 4.57 1.53
C ASN A 22 -17.58 3.42 1.11
N ILE A 23 -16.32 3.42 1.53
CA ILE A 23 -15.39 2.31 1.28
C ILE A 23 -15.92 1.02 1.92
N GLU A 24 -16.32 1.07 3.20
CA GLU A 24 -16.90 -0.07 3.92
C GLU A 24 -18.22 -0.56 3.26
N ALA A 25 -19.15 0.36 3.02
CA ALA A 25 -20.47 0.05 2.48
C ALA A 25 -20.39 -0.59 1.08
N ASN A 26 -19.38 -0.28 0.29
CA ASN A 26 -19.18 -0.85 -1.04
C ASN A 26 -18.33 -2.14 -1.04
N GLY A 27 -17.97 -2.65 0.15
CA GLY A 27 -17.38 -3.96 0.32
C GLY A 27 -15.89 -4.03 -0.01
N ALA A 28 -15.15 -2.94 0.10
CA ALA A 28 -13.69 -2.98 0.09
C ALA A 28 -13.16 -3.65 1.37
N ASP A 29 -11.89 -4.07 1.34
CA ASP A 29 -11.31 -4.86 2.41
C ASP A 29 -10.42 -4.04 3.34
N TRP A 30 -9.68 -3.06 2.80
CA TRP A 30 -8.77 -2.19 3.55
C TRP A 30 -8.97 -0.73 3.17
N VAL A 31 -8.40 0.15 3.98
CA VAL A 31 -8.25 1.58 3.68
C VAL A 31 -6.78 1.87 3.48
N HIS A 32 -6.37 2.20 2.25
CA HIS A 32 -4.99 2.55 1.93
C HIS A 32 -4.73 4.04 2.22
N VAL A 33 -3.62 4.32 2.92
CA VAL A 33 -3.29 5.65 3.45
C VAL A 33 -1.89 6.06 3.01
N ASP A 34 -1.77 6.85 1.95
CA ASP A 34 -0.50 7.35 1.41
C ASP A 34 0.01 8.54 2.22
N VAL A 35 1.08 8.33 2.99
CA VAL A 35 1.74 9.36 3.81
C VAL A 35 2.98 9.88 3.10
N MET A 36 3.02 11.18 2.78
CA MET A 36 4.12 11.83 2.08
C MET A 36 4.63 13.03 2.86
N ASP A 37 5.96 13.23 2.90
CA ASP A 37 6.64 14.21 3.75
C ASP A 37 7.25 15.41 3.00
N GLY A 38 7.17 15.44 1.67
CA GLY A 38 7.78 16.48 0.83
C GLY A 38 9.30 16.35 0.69
N ILE A 39 9.92 15.31 1.27
CA ILE A 39 11.37 15.04 1.20
C ILE A 39 11.65 13.84 0.29
N PHE A 40 11.04 12.70 0.58
CA PHE A 40 11.21 11.48 -0.22
C PHE A 40 10.54 11.59 -1.60
N VAL A 41 9.40 12.31 -1.65
CA VAL A 41 8.68 12.70 -2.87
C VAL A 41 8.27 14.18 -2.80
N PRO A 42 8.10 14.87 -3.94
CA PRO A 42 7.80 16.31 -3.97
C PRO A 42 6.31 16.59 -3.70
N ASN A 43 5.74 15.97 -2.69
CA ASN A 43 4.36 16.16 -2.25
C ASN A 43 4.24 15.94 -0.73
N ILE A 44 3.31 16.64 -0.09
CA ILE A 44 2.92 16.45 1.30
C ILE A 44 1.44 16.05 1.30
N SER A 45 1.09 14.94 1.94
CA SER A 45 -0.31 14.45 1.96
C SER A 45 -0.93 14.53 3.35
N ILE A 46 -0.82 13.48 4.12
CA ILE A 46 -1.44 13.29 5.44
C ILE A 46 -0.41 12.76 6.42
N GLY A 47 -0.72 12.85 7.70
CA GLY A 47 0.19 12.42 8.76
C GLY A 47 -0.52 11.72 9.91
N ILE A 48 0.22 11.48 10.99
CA ILE A 48 -0.22 10.78 12.20
C ILE A 48 -1.59 11.24 12.73
N PRO A 49 -1.88 12.56 12.81
CA PRO A 49 -3.19 13.01 13.32
C PRO A 49 -4.38 12.53 12.50
N VAL A 50 -4.20 12.42 11.16
CA VAL A 50 -5.26 11.91 10.27
C VAL A 50 -5.47 10.42 10.50
N VAL A 51 -4.42 9.60 10.52
CA VAL A 51 -4.51 8.15 10.81
C VAL A 51 -5.22 7.92 12.16
N LYS A 52 -4.83 8.68 13.20
CA LYS A 52 -5.46 8.61 14.51
C LYS A 52 -6.94 8.99 14.48
N ALA A 53 -7.33 9.98 13.68
CA ALA A 53 -8.73 10.38 13.52
C ALA A 53 -9.55 9.35 12.75
N LEU A 54 -8.96 8.64 11.80
CA LEU A 54 -9.62 7.60 10.99
C LEU A 54 -9.85 6.31 11.79
N ARG A 55 -8.98 5.96 12.73
CA ARG A 55 -9.10 4.69 13.46
C ARG A 55 -10.47 4.44 14.11
N PRO A 56 -11.08 5.39 14.84
CA PRO A 56 -12.43 5.18 15.40
C PRO A 56 -13.57 5.23 14.37
N VAL A 57 -13.31 5.66 13.13
CA VAL A 57 -14.32 5.81 12.08
C VAL A 57 -14.58 4.49 11.35
N THR A 58 -13.63 3.56 11.32
CA THR A 58 -13.73 2.31 10.55
C THR A 58 -13.22 1.10 11.31
N SER A 59 -13.81 -0.07 11.03
CA SER A 59 -13.28 -1.36 11.48
C SER A 59 -12.35 -2.01 10.45
N LEU A 60 -12.28 -1.49 9.24
CA LEU A 60 -11.37 -2.00 8.22
C LEU A 60 -9.91 -1.80 8.63
N PRO A 61 -9.01 -2.72 8.25
CA PRO A 61 -7.59 -2.50 8.40
C PRO A 61 -7.13 -1.20 7.73
N LEU A 62 -6.33 -0.41 8.47
CA LEU A 62 -5.62 0.75 7.95
C LEU A 62 -4.26 0.30 7.41
N ASP A 63 -4.14 0.30 6.10
CA ASP A 63 -2.92 -0.02 5.37
C ASP A 63 -2.15 1.27 5.11
N VAL A 64 -1.19 1.57 5.98
CA VAL A 64 -0.46 2.84 6.00
C VAL A 64 0.84 2.71 5.22
N HIS A 65 0.93 3.40 4.09
CA HIS A 65 2.08 3.44 3.20
C HIS A 65 2.93 4.69 3.46
N LEU A 66 4.10 4.51 4.06
CA LEU A 66 5.03 5.58 4.40
C LEU A 66 5.96 5.90 3.21
N ILE A 67 5.59 6.89 2.44
CA ILE A 67 6.37 7.46 1.32
C ILE A 67 7.19 8.64 1.87
N ILE A 68 8.01 8.37 2.89
CA ILE A 68 8.73 9.39 3.67
C ILE A 68 10.21 9.05 3.84
N ASP A 69 11.04 10.05 4.08
CA ASP A 69 12.45 9.89 4.41
C ASP A 69 12.62 9.31 5.82
N ARG A 70 13.45 8.27 5.96
CA ARG A 70 13.79 7.60 7.22
C ARG A 70 12.58 7.24 8.09
N PRO A 71 11.70 6.32 7.62
CA PRO A 71 10.42 5.97 8.28
C PRO A 71 10.58 5.43 9.70
N ILE A 72 11.74 4.86 10.06
CA ILE A 72 12.02 4.34 11.39
C ILE A 72 11.78 5.39 12.50
N ARG A 73 11.89 6.70 12.18
CA ARG A 73 11.62 7.80 13.11
C ARG A 73 10.16 7.91 13.53
N TYR A 74 9.24 7.46 12.69
CA TYR A 74 7.80 7.69 12.85
C TYR A 74 6.98 6.40 12.94
N ALA A 75 7.56 5.24 12.62
CA ALA A 75 6.85 3.95 12.56
C ALA A 75 6.03 3.67 13.82
N GLU A 76 6.61 3.87 15.01
CA GLU A 76 5.95 3.68 16.29
C GLU A 76 4.70 4.55 16.45
N GLU A 77 4.78 5.81 16.06
CA GLU A 77 3.67 6.75 16.22
C GLU A 77 2.52 6.45 15.25
N PHE A 78 2.81 5.98 14.03
CA PHE A 78 1.77 5.51 13.11
C PHE A 78 1.08 4.25 13.61
N ILE A 79 1.83 3.31 14.21
CA ILE A 79 1.25 2.09 14.81
C ILE A 79 0.35 2.45 15.98
N LYS A 80 0.81 3.33 16.88
CA LYS A 80 -0.01 3.84 18.01
C LYS A 80 -1.25 4.63 17.54
N ALA A 81 -1.17 5.27 16.37
CA ALA A 81 -2.29 5.95 15.75
C ALA A 81 -3.34 5.00 15.17
N GLY A 82 -3.02 3.70 15.01
CA GLY A 82 -3.95 2.67 14.58
C GLY A 82 -3.66 2.03 13.23
N ALA A 83 -2.42 2.12 12.71
CA ALA A 83 -2.01 1.37 11.54
C ALA A 83 -2.01 -0.14 11.83
N ASP A 84 -2.71 -0.92 11.00
CA ASP A 84 -2.71 -2.39 11.04
C ASP A 84 -1.59 -2.96 10.17
N TRP A 85 -1.32 -2.31 9.04
CA TRP A 85 -0.20 -2.56 8.14
C TRP A 85 0.65 -1.30 8.06
N LEU A 86 1.97 -1.46 8.04
CA LEU A 86 2.90 -0.35 7.85
C LEU A 86 3.92 -0.69 6.79
N THR A 87 3.81 -0.02 5.65
CA THR A 87 4.66 -0.21 4.46
C THR A 87 5.71 0.88 4.41
N ILE A 88 6.99 0.50 4.24
CA ILE A 88 8.13 1.42 4.13
C ILE A 88 8.89 1.19 2.83
N HIS A 89 9.36 2.25 2.19
CA HIS A 89 10.16 2.15 0.96
C HIS A 89 11.60 1.69 1.23
N LEU A 90 12.11 0.77 0.41
CA LEU A 90 13.51 0.34 0.49
C LEU A 90 14.49 1.47 0.22
N GLU A 91 14.07 2.44 -0.60
CA GLU A 91 14.88 3.58 -1.01
C GLU A 91 14.87 4.74 -0.01
N SER A 92 14.09 4.64 1.06
CA SER A 92 13.87 5.74 2.01
C SER A 92 14.88 5.80 3.16
N ASP A 93 15.67 4.75 3.35
CA ASP A 93 16.71 4.69 4.41
C ASP A 93 17.82 3.69 4.04
N GLN A 94 18.86 3.64 4.85
CA GLN A 94 19.92 2.64 4.72
C GLN A 94 19.39 1.23 5.06
N PRO A 95 19.92 0.16 4.44
CA PRO A 95 19.44 -1.21 4.62
C PRO A 95 19.33 -1.65 6.08
N GLN A 96 20.29 -1.27 6.92
CA GLN A 96 20.31 -1.61 8.35
C GLN A 96 19.14 -0.97 9.10
N ASN A 97 18.79 0.29 8.77
CA ASN A 97 17.67 1.00 9.36
C ASN A 97 16.35 0.42 8.89
N THR A 98 16.26 0.04 7.60
CA THR A 98 15.07 -0.64 7.04
C THR A 98 14.80 -1.96 7.76
N LEU A 99 15.83 -2.81 7.97
CA LEU A 99 15.70 -4.06 8.74
C LEU A 99 15.28 -3.80 10.18
N ALA A 100 15.91 -2.83 10.85
CA ALA A 100 15.54 -2.46 12.23
C ALA A 100 14.11 -1.90 12.31
N CYS A 101 13.65 -1.16 11.30
CA CYS A 101 12.29 -0.67 11.22
C CYS A 101 11.27 -1.81 11.09
N LEU A 102 11.53 -2.79 10.23
CA LEU A 102 10.68 -3.98 10.08
C LEU A 102 10.59 -4.78 11.40
N ASP A 103 11.73 -5.00 12.06
CA ASP A 103 11.75 -5.67 13.36
C ASP A 103 10.95 -4.90 14.42
N LYS A 104 11.04 -3.57 14.44
CA LYS A 104 10.28 -2.70 15.34
C LYS A 104 8.77 -2.77 15.06
N ILE A 105 8.36 -2.72 13.78
CA ILE A 105 6.95 -2.81 13.37
C ILE A 105 6.35 -4.12 13.88
N ARG A 106 7.04 -5.24 13.62
CA ARG A 106 6.60 -6.59 14.03
C ARG A 106 6.56 -6.75 15.55
N ALA A 107 7.56 -6.23 16.27
CA ALA A 107 7.61 -6.27 17.74
C ALA A 107 6.43 -5.52 18.40
N MET A 108 5.86 -4.53 17.71
CA MET A 108 4.68 -3.80 18.14
C MET A 108 3.35 -4.45 17.72
N GLY A 109 3.37 -5.62 17.07
CA GLY A 109 2.18 -6.37 16.64
C GLY A 109 1.53 -5.85 15.36
N CYS A 110 2.16 -4.90 14.65
CA CYS A 110 1.72 -4.41 13.36
C CYS A 110 2.28 -5.28 12.22
N LYS A 111 1.57 -5.41 11.12
CA LYS A 111 2.02 -6.10 9.92
C LYS A 111 3.08 -5.27 9.21
N ALA A 112 4.24 -5.88 8.94
CA ALA A 112 5.38 -5.19 8.35
C ALA A 112 5.46 -5.40 6.84
N ALA A 113 5.59 -4.31 6.08
CA ALA A 113 5.67 -4.38 4.63
C ALA A 113 6.80 -3.48 4.08
N ILE A 114 7.31 -3.87 2.92
CA ILE A 114 8.26 -3.07 2.14
C ILE A 114 7.64 -2.64 0.82
N SER A 115 8.07 -1.49 0.31
CA SER A 115 7.70 -0.99 -1.02
C SER A 115 8.93 -0.78 -1.89
N LEU A 116 8.78 -1.02 -3.20
CA LEU A 116 9.82 -0.80 -4.21
C LEU A 116 9.33 0.20 -5.27
N LYS A 117 10.13 1.24 -5.52
CA LYS A 117 9.92 2.17 -6.65
C LYS A 117 10.06 1.44 -8.01
N PRO A 118 9.50 2.01 -9.10
CA PRO A 118 9.60 1.39 -10.44
C PRO A 118 11.03 1.06 -10.87
N LYS A 119 12.00 1.91 -10.56
CA LYS A 119 13.41 1.72 -10.95
C LYS A 119 14.19 0.74 -10.08
N THR A 120 13.69 0.38 -8.90
CA THR A 120 14.34 -0.56 -7.98
C THR A 120 14.11 -1.99 -8.45
N PRO A 121 15.15 -2.79 -8.68
CA PRO A 121 14.99 -4.17 -9.15
C PRO A 121 14.39 -5.07 -8.06
N ALA A 122 13.73 -6.15 -8.48
CA ALA A 122 13.08 -7.11 -7.57
C ALA A 122 14.08 -7.69 -6.54
N GLU A 123 15.30 -7.94 -6.96
CA GLU A 123 16.37 -8.53 -6.16
C GLU A 123 16.75 -7.67 -4.94
N ALA A 124 16.47 -6.36 -4.98
CA ALA A 124 16.68 -5.48 -3.83
C ALA A 124 15.81 -5.87 -2.61
N ALA A 125 14.71 -6.59 -2.83
CA ALA A 125 13.85 -7.08 -1.77
C ALA A 125 14.43 -8.29 -1.00
N ILE A 126 15.37 -9.06 -1.58
CA ILE A 126 15.85 -10.35 -1.04
C ILE A 126 16.20 -10.28 0.45
N PRO A 127 16.96 -9.29 0.96
CA PRO A 127 17.34 -9.25 2.38
C PRO A 127 16.16 -9.11 3.35
N TYR A 128 14.98 -8.71 2.86
CA TYR A 128 13.83 -8.33 3.68
C TYR A 128 12.69 -9.35 3.62
N LEU A 129 12.61 -10.20 2.57
CA LEU A 129 11.46 -11.08 2.29
C LEU A 129 11.05 -11.96 3.47
N ALA A 130 12.02 -12.50 4.22
CA ALA A 130 11.75 -13.34 5.39
C ALA A 130 11.14 -12.57 6.59
N LYS A 131 11.20 -11.23 6.56
CA LYS A 131 10.73 -10.35 7.63
C LYS A 131 9.45 -9.58 7.29
N CYS A 132 8.95 -9.71 6.06
CA CYS A 132 7.78 -9.00 5.58
C CYS A 132 6.52 -9.87 5.64
N ASP A 133 5.40 -9.23 5.94
CA ASP A 133 4.07 -9.80 5.75
C ASP A 133 3.50 -9.42 4.37
N MET A 134 4.05 -8.36 3.74
CA MET A 134 3.64 -7.89 2.40
C MET A 134 4.80 -7.21 1.66
N VAL A 135 4.81 -7.32 0.34
CA VAL A 135 5.67 -6.53 -0.57
C VAL A 135 4.78 -5.72 -1.51
N LEU A 136 4.86 -4.41 -1.42
CA LEU A 136 4.17 -3.47 -2.29
C LEU A 136 5.06 -3.13 -3.49
N VAL A 137 4.55 -3.35 -4.69
CA VAL A 137 5.21 -2.96 -5.94
C VAL A 137 4.52 -1.72 -6.51
N MET A 138 5.28 -0.62 -6.59
CA MET A 138 4.79 0.59 -7.25
C MET A 138 4.66 0.36 -8.76
N THR A 139 3.50 0.64 -9.30
CA THR A 139 3.19 0.62 -10.74
C THR A 139 2.98 2.02 -11.32
N VAL A 140 3.43 3.02 -10.56
CA VAL A 140 3.62 4.44 -10.94
C VAL A 140 4.81 4.98 -10.16
N GLU A 141 5.37 6.12 -10.54
CA GLU A 141 6.31 6.83 -9.66
C GLU A 141 5.55 7.38 -8.45
N PRO A 142 6.01 7.12 -7.19
CA PRO A 142 5.32 7.60 -6.01
C PRO A 142 5.33 9.14 -5.93
N GLY A 143 4.28 9.71 -5.33
CA GLY A 143 4.18 11.15 -5.08
C GLY A 143 2.85 11.79 -5.49
N PHE A 144 2.17 11.28 -6.51
CA PHE A 144 0.89 11.84 -6.98
C PHE A 144 -0.08 10.73 -7.38
N GLY A 145 -1.37 10.99 -7.15
CA GLY A 145 -2.43 10.10 -7.62
C GLY A 145 -2.76 10.26 -9.11
N ALA A 146 -3.66 9.42 -9.61
CA ALA A 146 -4.22 9.45 -10.97
C ALA A 146 -3.18 9.33 -12.11
N GLN A 147 -2.07 8.66 -11.88
CA GLN A 147 -1.06 8.37 -12.89
C GLN A 147 -1.44 7.15 -13.74
N LYS A 148 -0.83 7.05 -14.93
CA LYS A 148 -1.01 5.92 -15.82
C LYS A 148 -0.26 4.69 -15.30
N PHE A 149 -0.93 3.53 -15.31
CA PHE A 149 -0.37 2.24 -14.95
C PHE A 149 0.87 1.88 -15.78
N MET A 150 1.92 1.44 -15.12
CA MET A 150 3.19 0.98 -15.72
C MET A 150 3.17 -0.54 -15.87
N ALA A 151 2.70 -1.05 -17.01
CA ALA A 151 2.58 -2.49 -17.26
C ALA A 151 3.94 -3.22 -17.29
N ASP A 152 5.02 -2.51 -17.53
CA ASP A 152 6.40 -3.00 -17.49
C ASP A 152 6.87 -3.36 -16.07
N MET A 153 6.09 -3.07 -15.04
CA MET A 153 6.33 -3.54 -13.67
C MET A 153 5.84 -4.98 -13.42
N MET A 154 5.03 -5.56 -14.30
CA MET A 154 4.49 -6.89 -14.09
C MET A 154 5.54 -8.01 -14.02
N PRO A 155 6.63 -8.01 -14.82
CA PRO A 155 7.73 -8.94 -14.62
C PRO A 155 8.37 -8.86 -13.23
N LYS A 156 8.43 -7.65 -12.60
CA LYS A 156 8.91 -7.47 -11.23
C LYS A 156 7.95 -8.12 -10.22
N VAL A 157 6.63 -7.91 -10.36
CA VAL A 157 5.61 -8.57 -9.51
C VAL A 157 5.78 -10.08 -9.56
N LYS A 158 5.85 -10.66 -10.76
CA LYS A 158 6.05 -12.10 -10.95
C LYS A 158 7.35 -12.61 -10.35
N LYS A 159 8.44 -11.86 -10.50
CA LYS A 159 9.74 -12.22 -9.93
C LYS A 159 9.72 -12.22 -8.41
N ILE A 160 9.09 -11.22 -7.78
CA ILE A 160 8.93 -11.15 -6.33
C ILE A 160 8.09 -12.32 -5.84
N ARG A 161 6.97 -12.69 -6.52
CA ARG A 161 6.17 -13.86 -6.16
C ARG A 161 7.02 -15.14 -6.15
N GLN A 162 7.83 -15.36 -7.19
CA GLN A 162 8.73 -16.52 -7.26
C GLN A 162 9.71 -16.58 -6.08
N MET A 163 10.32 -15.43 -5.73
CA MET A 163 11.22 -15.38 -4.57
C MET A 163 10.50 -15.61 -3.25
N LEU A 164 9.29 -15.09 -3.09
CA LEU A 164 8.48 -15.28 -1.89
C LEU A 164 8.01 -16.74 -1.74
N ASP A 165 7.67 -17.41 -2.83
CA ASP A 165 7.29 -18.83 -2.82
C ASP A 165 8.39 -19.74 -2.22
N GLU A 166 9.66 -19.33 -2.36
CA GLU A 166 10.82 -20.07 -1.83
C GLU A 166 11.07 -19.76 -0.34
N VAL A 167 10.91 -18.49 0.09
CA VAL A 167 11.40 -18.05 1.41
C VAL A 167 10.30 -17.65 2.40
N ASN A 168 9.14 -17.21 1.91
CA ASN A 168 8.03 -16.74 2.73
C ASN A 168 6.70 -16.76 1.93
N PRO A 169 6.15 -17.95 1.65
CA PRO A 169 4.95 -18.08 0.79
C PRO A 169 3.70 -17.42 1.38
N ALA A 170 3.69 -17.12 2.69
CA ALA A 170 2.59 -16.42 3.35
C ALA A 170 2.63 -14.89 3.15
N CYS A 171 3.75 -14.36 2.68
CA CYS A 171 3.88 -12.93 2.37
C CYS A 171 3.11 -12.61 1.08
N ILE A 172 2.19 -11.66 1.17
CA ILE A 172 1.37 -11.25 0.02
C ILE A 172 2.06 -10.17 -0.82
N ILE A 173 1.60 -10.01 -2.06
CA ILE A 173 2.04 -8.93 -2.94
C ILE A 173 0.90 -7.94 -3.13
N GLU A 174 1.19 -6.67 -2.85
CA GLU A 174 0.34 -5.54 -3.16
C GLU A 174 0.87 -4.78 -4.37
N VAL A 175 -0.05 -4.20 -5.15
CA VAL A 175 0.28 -3.33 -6.28
C VAL A 175 -0.41 -1.99 -6.08
N ASP A 176 0.38 -0.91 -6.17
CA ASP A 176 -0.12 0.47 -6.07
C ASP A 176 0.28 1.31 -7.28
N GLY A 177 -0.75 1.89 -7.91
CA GLY A 177 -0.61 2.84 -9.01
C GLY A 177 -1.34 2.46 -10.29
N GLY A 178 -2.38 3.23 -10.65
CA GLY A 178 -3.11 3.09 -11.92
C GLY A 178 -3.95 1.81 -12.02
N VAL A 179 -4.29 1.17 -10.90
CA VAL A 179 -5.15 -0.02 -10.89
C VAL A 179 -6.60 0.38 -11.10
N ASP A 180 -7.23 -0.21 -12.10
CA ASP A 180 -8.62 0.02 -12.52
C ASP A 180 -9.29 -1.28 -13.01
N ALA A 181 -10.51 -1.17 -13.57
CA ALA A 181 -11.29 -2.29 -14.08
C ALA A 181 -10.68 -3.01 -15.30
N VAL A 182 -9.58 -2.50 -15.85
CA VAL A 182 -8.84 -3.10 -16.96
C VAL A 182 -7.52 -3.69 -16.48
N THR A 183 -6.73 -2.90 -15.74
CA THR A 183 -5.36 -3.24 -15.34
C THR A 183 -5.28 -4.27 -14.21
N TYR A 184 -6.33 -4.41 -13.38
CA TYR A 184 -6.35 -5.36 -12.26
C TYR A 184 -6.05 -6.80 -12.66
N ARG A 185 -6.51 -7.23 -13.85
CA ARG A 185 -6.31 -8.62 -14.32
C ARG A 185 -4.85 -8.94 -14.48
N THR A 186 -4.12 -8.05 -15.15
CA THR A 186 -2.69 -8.26 -15.36
C THR A 186 -1.90 -8.22 -14.06
N CYS A 187 -2.33 -7.43 -13.06
CA CYS A 187 -1.73 -7.46 -11.71
C CYS A 187 -1.91 -8.85 -11.07
N ARG A 188 -3.13 -9.38 -11.07
CA ARG A 188 -3.46 -10.69 -10.48
C ARG A 188 -2.78 -11.85 -11.19
N GLU A 189 -2.77 -11.85 -12.52
CA GLU A 189 -2.12 -12.87 -13.34
C GLU A 189 -0.61 -12.95 -13.10
N ASN A 190 -0.01 -11.88 -12.59
CA ASN A 190 1.40 -11.83 -12.22
C ASN A 190 1.66 -12.05 -10.72
N GLY A 191 0.63 -12.31 -9.92
CA GLY A 191 0.76 -12.73 -8.52
C GLY A 191 0.40 -11.68 -7.48
N ALA A 192 -0.23 -10.56 -7.87
CA ALA A 192 -0.75 -9.59 -6.91
C ALA A 192 -2.00 -10.15 -6.18
N GLU A 193 -2.02 -10.00 -4.86
CA GLU A 193 -3.07 -10.46 -3.97
C GLU A 193 -3.81 -9.28 -3.31
N ALA A 194 -3.20 -8.09 -3.25
CA ALA A 194 -3.82 -6.85 -2.82
C ALA A 194 -3.70 -5.77 -3.93
N LEU A 195 -4.75 -4.99 -4.11
CA LEU A 195 -4.88 -4.02 -5.20
C LEU A 195 -5.27 -2.66 -4.62
N VAL A 196 -4.33 -1.72 -4.65
CA VAL A 196 -4.60 -0.32 -4.30
C VAL A 196 -5.27 0.37 -5.47
N THR A 197 -6.42 0.97 -5.23
CA THR A 197 -7.17 1.71 -6.24
C THR A 197 -7.55 3.11 -5.72
N GLY A 198 -7.08 4.14 -6.40
CA GLY A 198 -7.36 5.54 -6.04
C GLY A 198 -8.50 6.15 -6.87
N SER A 199 -8.12 7.01 -7.81
CA SER A 199 -9.07 7.78 -8.62
C SER A 199 -10.09 6.92 -9.39
N ALA A 200 -9.73 5.68 -9.76
CA ALA A 200 -10.66 4.77 -10.43
C ALA A 200 -11.85 4.39 -9.53
N TYR A 201 -11.58 4.12 -8.24
CA TYR A 201 -12.63 3.84 -7.26
C TYR A 201 -13.51 5.07 -6.99
N PHE A 202 -12.88 6.22 -6.67
CA PHE A 202 -13.63 7.40 -6.25
C PHE A 202 -14.46 8.04 -7.38
N LYS A 203 -14.06 7.84 -8.65
CA LYS A 203 -14.79 8.29 -9.84
C LYS A 203 -15.80 7.27 -10.38
N ALA A 204 -15.82 6.04 -9.85
CA ALA A 204 -16.78 5.02 -10.29
C ALA A 204 -18.22 5.45 -9.98
N ALA A 205 -19.10 5.35 -10.98
CA ALA A 205 -20.52 5.65 -10.82
C ALA A 205 -21.21 4.65 -9.87
N ASP A 206 -20.76 3.38 -9.90
CA ASP A 206 -21.17 2.32 -8.98
C ASP A 206 -19.90 1.69 -8.39
N ARG A 207 -19.57 2.08 -7.16
CA ARG A 207 -18.36 1.63 -6.45
C ARG A 207 -18.46 0.17 -6.03
N ALA A 208 -19.65 -0.32 -5.68
CA ALA A 208 -19.85 -1.73 -5.32
C ALA A 208 -19.64 -2.65 -6.54
N ALA A 209 -20.18 -2.28 -7.71
CA ALA A 209 -19.93 -2.99 -8.95
C ALA A 209 -18.44 -2.94 -9.35
N PHE A 210 -17.77 -1.80 -9.12
CA PHE A 210 -16.32 -1.66 -9.35
C PHE A 210 -15.53 -2.64 -8.48
N VAL A 211 -15.76 -2.66 -7.16
CA VAL A 211 -15.10 -3.61 -6.22
C VAL A 211 -15.38 -5.05 -6.65
N LYS A 212 -16.62 -5.39 -7.01
CA LYS A 212 -16.97 -6.73 -7.51
C LYS A 212 -16.20 -7.09 -8.78
N THR A 213 -16.00 -6.12 -9.68
CA THR A 213 -15.22 -6.34 -10.92
C THR A 213 -13.78 -6.68 -10.61
N LEU A 214 -13.13 -5.99 -9.66
CA LEU A 214 -11.74 -6.27 -9.29
C LEU A 214 -11.55 -7.64 -8.63
N ARG A 215 -12.63 -8.25 -8.13
CA ARG A 215 -12.63 -9.60 -7.54
C ARG A 215 -12.87 -10.73 -8.54
N ALA A 216 -13.39 -10.40 -9.71
CA ALA A 216 -13.65 -11.38 -10.76
C ALA A 216 -12.35 -11.83 -11.45
#